data_03a478e6fb632fd267127aceabdda938
#
_entry.id   03a478e6fb632fd267127aceabdda938
#
_cell.length_a   1.000
_cell.length_b   1.000
_cell.length_c   1.000
_cell.angle_alpha   90.00
_cell.angle_beta   90.00
_cell.angle_gamma   90.00
#
_symmetry.space_group_name_H-M   'P 1'
#
loop_
_entity.id
_entity.type
_entity.pdbx_description
1 polymer ?
#
loop_
_entity_poly.entity_id
_entity_poly.type
_entity_poly.pdbx_seq_one_letter_code
_entity_poly.pdbx_strand_id
1 'polypeptide(L)'
;ATAALVGAGCSTQTATPADAPTASTLEPATISGNAKGAGNPVSAEDVQALWAPVAAAAAEGGYTAWGTVVDAQTGEVLLDAAAATPHTPASTTKTLAAFSALHHLDPTATLTTSALLGADNQTLYLDSEGDLLLGIGTSDEVEVSGRAGLQTLAKDTAAALAQRGITSVTLNWRGTLFEGASHLSSWDAQEVGSYEGHVGPMAIDAGRTYEGANTFYSDAPGRVAEVFSQALGAEGISATLGEAGDPPAGAGAVAQVSSATMGEQLRWMLAHSDNTLAD
;
A
#
# COMPACT_ATOMS: atom_id res chain seq x y z
N ALA A 1 -16.10 6.48 2.57
CA ALA A 1 -16.56 6.35 1.18
C ALA A 1 -16.04 5.02 0.64
N THR A 2 -16.94 4.04 0.51
CA THR A 2 -16.65 2.65 0.16
C THR A 2 -16.33 2.56 -1.33
N ALA A 3 -15.11 2.26 -1.72
CA ALA A 3 -14.79 1.84 -3.07
C ALA A 3 -15.06 0.33 -3.15
N ALA A 4 -16.24 -0.05 -3.68
CA ALA A 4 -16.55 -1.43 -3.98
C ALA A 4 -15.86 -1.82 -5.28
N LEU A 5 -14.80 -2.62 -5.22
CA LEU A 5 -14.34 -3.39 -6.37
C LEU A 5 -15.29 -4.58 -6.52
N VAL A 6 -16.15 -4.53 -7.54
CA VAL A 6 -17.02 -5.63 -7.90
C VAL A 6 -16.20 -6.71 -8.59
N GLY A 7 -15.91 -7.79 -7.87
CA GLY A 7 -15.41 -9.01 -8.46
C GLY A 7 -16.45 -9.63 -9.39
N ALA A 8 -16.13 -9.76 -10.66
CA ALA A 8 -16.99 -10.41 -11.65
C ALA A 8 -16.99 -11.92 -11.43
N GLY A 9 -18.02 -12.44 -10.76
CA GLY A 9 -18.37 -13.85 -10.79
C GLY A 9 -18.85 -14.24 -12.19
N CYS A 10 -18.22 -15.23 -12.80
CA CYS A 10 -18.69 -15.84 -14.05
C CYS A 10 -20.03 -16.53 -13.83
N SER A 11 -21.12 -15.84 -14.15
CA SER A 11 -22.38 -16.49 -14.49
C SER A 11 -22.64 -16.27 -15.98
N THR A 12 -22.75 -17.37 -16.72
CA THR A 12 -23.17 -17.38 -18.13
C THR A 12 -24.62 -16.90 -18.25
N GLN A 13 -24.79 -15.61 -18.33
CA GLN A 13 -25.99 -15.00 -18.90
C GLN A 13 -25.56 -14.29 -20.18
N THR A 14 -26.12 -14.75 -21.29
CA THR A 14 -26.09 -14.05 -22.57
C THR A 14 -26.80 -12.70 -22.40
N ALA A 15 -26.06 -11.68 -22.05
CA ALA A 15 -26.53 -10.30 -22.08
C ALA A 15 -26.38 -9.80 -23.53
N THR A 16 -27.47 -9.33 -24.09
CA THR A 16 -27.50 -8.49 -25.28
C THR A 16 -26.48 -7.33 -25.07
N PRO A 17 -25.67 -6.97 -26.06
CA PRO A 17 -24.72 -5.88 -25.88
C PRO A 17 -25.54 -4.58 -25.71
N ALA A 18 -25.66 -4.14 -24.46
CA ALA A 18 -25.99 -2.76 -24.18
C ALA A 18 -24.80 -1.90 -24.59
N ASP A 19 -25.09 -0.80 -25.27
CA ASP A 19 -24.11 0.16 -25.79
C ASP A 19 -22.90 0.31 -24.88
N ALA A 20 -21.74 -0.14 -25.37
CA ALA A 20 -20.48 0.19 -24.76
C ALA A 20 -20.39 1.72 -24.68
N PRO A 21 -20.06 2.31 -23.54
CA PRO A 21 -19.85 3.75 -23.47
C PRO A 21 -18.81 4.10 -24.55
N THR A 22 -19.20 4.96 -25.47
CA THR A 22 -18.31 5.52 -26.47
C THR A 22 -17.10 6.02 -25.72
N ALA A 23 -15.92 5.44 -26.00
CA ALA A 23 -14.67 5.90 -25.42
C ALA A 23 -14.60 7.41 -25.70
N SER A 24 -14.78 8.20 -24.64
CA SER A 24 -14.51 9.62 -24.71
C SER A 24 -13.05 9.70 -25.13
N THR A 25 -12.80 10.25 -26.32
CA THR A 25 -11.45 10.58 -26.73
C THR A 25 -10.92 11.57 -25.71
N LEU A 26 -10.20 11.05 -24.71
CA LEU A 26 -9.43 11.90 -23.82
C LEU A 26 -8.46 12.65 -24.73
N GLU A 27 -8.63 13.96 -24.82
CA GLU A 27 -7.61 14.81 -25.40
C GLU A 27 -6.30 14.45 -24.70
N PRO A 28 -5.19 14.20 -25.43
CA PRO A 28 -3.93 13.89 -24.80
C PRO A 28 -3.61 15.00 -23.81
N ALA A 29 -3.48 14.63 -22.54
CA ALA A 29 -3.07 15.57 -21.51
C ALA A 29 -1.77 16.21 -21.98
N THR A 30 -1.74 17.54 -22.07
CA THR A 30 -0.50 18.25 -22.34
C THR A 30 0.43 17.95 -21.18
N ILE A 31 1.36 17.00 -21.39
CA ILE A 31 2.38 16.70 -20.40
C ILE A 31 3.29 17.91 -20.37
N SER A 32 3.00 18.82 -19.45
CA SER A 32 3.90 19.91 -19.08
C SER A 32 5.07 19.32 -18.30
N GLY A 33 5.86 18.48 -18.96
CA GLY A 33 7.09 17.95 -18.42
C GLY A 33 8.09 19.08 -18.28
N ASN A 34 8.75 19.19 -17.15
CA ASN A 34 9.98 19.95 -17.01
C ASN A 34 11.04 19.32 -17.92
N ALA A 35 10.99 19.62 -19.22
CA ALA A 35 12.07 19.33 -20.14
C ALA A 35 13.28 20.18 -19.72
N LYS A 36 14.10 19.64 -18.84
CA LYS A 36 15.43 20.18 -18.58
C LYS A 36 16.28 19.90 -19.81
N GLY A 37 16.42 20.90 -20.63
CA GLY A 37 17.36 20.95 -21.73
C GLY A 37 16.70 20.65 -23.10
N ALA A 38 16.92 21.55 -24.05
CA ALA A 38 16.74 21.24 -25.43
C ALA A 38 17.85 20.24 -25.86
N GLY A 39 17.54 18.93 -25.68
CA GLY A 39 18.31 17.89 -26.35
C GLY A 39 18.15 18.03 -27.87
N ASN A 40 19.07 17.47 -28.61
CA ASN A 40 18.86 17.35 -30.07
C ASN A 40 17.57 16.54 -30.31
N PRO A 41 16.75 16.91 -31.31
CA PRO A 41 15.60 16.11 -31.68
C PRO A 41 16.04 14.68 -31.99
N VAL A 42 15.36 13.70 -31.44
CA VAL A 42 15.58 12.30 -31.74
C VAL A 42 14.70 11.94 -32.94
N SER A 43 15.28 11.36 -33.97
CA SER A 43 14.52 10.95 -35.17
C SER A 43 13.88 9.55 -34.95
N ALA A 44 12.81 9.27 -35.71
CA ALA A 44 12.23 7.93 -35.75
C ALA A 44 13.25 6.86 -36.22
N GLU A 45 14.17 7.24 -37.12
CA GLU A 45 15.23 6.36 -37.62
C GLU A 45 16.21 6.00 -36.50
N ASP A 46 16.64 6.97 -35.68
CA ASP A 46 17.50 6.72 -34.52
C ASP A 46 16.84 5.82 -33.50
N VAL A 47 15.54 6.05 -33.21
CA VAL A 47 14.77 5.20 -32.28
C VAL A 47 14.65 3.78 -32.80
N GLN A 48 14.35 3.60 -34.09
CA GLN A 48 14.26 2.28 -34.71
C GLN A 48 15.60 1.54 -34.72
N ALA A 49 16.70 2.26 -34.97
CA ALA A 49 18.05 1.69 -34.95
C ALA A 49 18.42 1.20 -33.53
N LEU A 50 17.99 1.92 -32.48
CA LEU A 50 18.18 1.49 -31.07
C LEU A 50 17.22 0.36 -30.65
N TRP A 51 16.03 0.30 -31.26
CA TRP A 51 15.06 -0.76 -30.96
C TRP A 51 15.43 -2.10 -31.60
N ALA A 52 16.00 -2.11 -32.78
CA ALA A 52 16.30 -3.33 -33.52
C ALA A 52 17.12 -4.35 -32.72
N PRO A 53 18.22 -4.00 -32.03
CA PRO A 53 18.95 -4.95 -31.18
C PRO A 53 18.15 -5.43 -29.98
N VAL A 54 17.26 -4.61 -29.41
CA VAL A 54 16.39 -5.02 -28.30
C VAL A 54 15.41 -6.10 -28.75
N ALA A 55 14.76 -5.89 -29.90
CA ALA A 55 13.84 -6.86 -30.48
C ALA A 55 14.55 -8.17 -30.86
N ALA A 56 15.78 -8.09 -31.39
CA ALA A 56 16.58 -9.27 -31.72
C ALA A 56 16.96 -10.05 -30.46
N ALA A 57 17.47 -9.40 -29.43
CA ALA A 57 17.83 -10.05 -28.18
C ALA A 57 16.62 -10.68 -27.47
N ALA A 58 15.45 -10.04 -27.53
CA ALA A 58 14.22 -10.62 -27.01
C ALA A 58 13.84 -11.90 -27.76
N ALA A 59 13.91 -11.88 -29.09
CA ALA A 59 13.60 -13.05 -29.91
C ALA A 59 14.57 -14.21 -29.66
N GLU A 60 15.86 -13.94 -29.48
CA GLU A 60 16.86 -14.94 -29.11
C GLU A 60 16.57 -15.55 -27.73
N GLY A 61 16.07 -14.76 -26.78
CA GLY A 61 15.64 -15.21 -25.45
C GLY A 61 14.27 -15.89 -25.43
N GLY A 62 13.56 -16.00 -26.55
CA GLY A 62 12.21 -16.58 -26.62
C GLY A 62 11.12 -15.63 -26.11
N TYR A 63 11.40 -14.32 -26.02
CA TYR A 63 10.47 -13.27 -25.57
C TYR A 63 10.02 -12.42 -26.76
N THR A 64 8.95 -11.67 -26.56
CA THR A 64 8.52 -10.62 -27.49
C THR A 64 8.73 -9.25 -26.82
N ALA A 65 9.52 -8.40 -27.46
CA ALA A 65 9.61 -6.99 -27.08
C ALA A 65 8.49 -6.21 -27.74
N TRP A 66 7.85 -5.32 -26.98
CA TRP A 66 6.81 -4.43 -27.45
C TRP A 66 6.95 -3.07 -26.75
N GLY A 67 6.43 -2.02 -27.38
CA GLY A 67 6.51 -0.69 -26.82
C GLY A 67 6.17 0.39 -27.82
N THR A 68 6.06 1.61 -27.31
CA THR A 68 5.92 2.82 -28.11
C THR A 68 6.89 3.88 -27.60
N VAL A 69 7.40 4.69 -28.51
CA VAL A 69 8.18 5.89 -28.19
C VAL A 69 7.48 7.08 -28.83
N VAL A 70 7.20 8.08 -28.01
CA VAL A 70 6.49 9.29 -28.42
C VAL A 70 7.35 10.50 -28.08
N ASP A 71 7.48 11.44 -29.00
CA ASP A 71 8.05 12.74 -28.71
C ASP A 71 7.15 13.50 -27.72
N ALA A 72 7.68 13.84 -26.55
CA ALA A 72 6.90 14.46 -25.47
C ALA A 72 6.47 15.90 -25.78
N GLN A 73 7.08 16.57 -26.76
CA GLN A 73 6.76 17.94 -27.12
C GLN A 73 5.72 17.98 -28.26
N THR A 74 5.84 17.10 -29.24
CA THR A 74 5.01 17.11 -30.44
C THR A 74 3.87 16.10 -30.40
N GLY A 75 3.97 15.05 -29.55
CA GLY A 75 3.08 13.90 -29.56
C GLY A 75 3.31 12.95 -30.75
N GLU A 76 4.34 13.17 -31.57
CA GLU A 76 4.67 12.31 -32.69
C GLU A 76 5.12 10.92 -32.20
N VAL A 77 4.58 9.85 -32.81
CA VAL A 77 5.00 8.48 -32.53
C VAL A 77 6.25 8.17 -33.34
N LEU A 78 7.38 8.03 -32.65
CA LEU A 78 8.68 7.72 -33.23
C LEU A 78 8.90 6.21 -33.42
N LEU A 79 8.23 5.39 -32.58
CA LEU A 79 8.22 3.95 -32.68
C LEU A 79 6.86 3.41 -32.26
N ASP A 80 6.31 2.49 -33.02
CA ASP A 80 5.18 1.64 -32.66
C ASP A 80 5.56 0.17 -32.86
N ALA A 81 5.83 -0.53 -31.79
CA ALA A 81 6.09 -1.96 -31.79
C ALA A 81 4.95 -2.68 -31.07
N ALA A 82 3.86 -2.93 -31.79
CA ALA A 82 2.65 -3.60 -31.31
C ALA A 82 1.98 -2.88 -30.11
N ALA A 83 2.04 -1.54 -30.04
CA ALA A 83 1.49 -0.77 -28.94
C ALA A 83 -0.04 -0.90 -28.79
N ALA A 84 -0.76 -1.17 -29.88
CA ALA A 84 -2.20 -1.40 -29.87
C ALA A 84 -2.61 -2.81 -29.41
N THR A 85 -1.65 -3.73 -29.25
CA THR A 85 -1.91 -5.09 -28.78
C THR A 85 -1.98 -5.10 -27.25
N PRO A 86 -3.03 -5.65 -26.63
CA PRO A 86 -3.07 -5.78 -25.17
C PRO A 86 -1.93 -6.66 -24.65
N HIS A 87 -1.22 -6.15 -23.66
CA HIS A 87 -0.14 -6.86 -22.97
C HIS A 87 -0.37 -6.85 -21.47
N THR A 88 0.23 -7.81 -20.76
CA THR A 88 0.18 -7.85 -19.30
C THR A 88 0.94 -6.63 -18.74
N PRO A 89 0.28 -5.74 -18.00
CA PRO A 89 0.90 -4.50 -17.51
C PRO A 89 1.85 -4.72 -16.35
N ALA A 90 1.79 -5.89 -15.69
CA ALA A 90 2.54 -6.18 -14.48
C ALA A 90 2.42 -5.02 -13.45
N SER A 91 3.51 -4.64 -12.78
CA SER A 91 3.48 -3.58 -11.77
C SER A 91 3.19 -2.18 -12.29
N THR A 92 3.12 -1.96 -13.62
CA THR A 92 2.63 -0.67 -14.14
C THR A 92 1.15 -0.43 -13.81
N THR A 93 0.39 -1.49 -13.46
CA THR A 93 -0.98 -1.38 -12.93
C THR A 93 -1.04 -0.52 -11.67
N LYS A 94 0.03 -0.47 -10.87
CA LYS A 94 0.10 0.37 -9.66
C LYS A 94 -0.03 1.87 -9.94
N THR A 95 0.24 2.30 -11.16
CA THR A 95 -0.03 3.69 -11.57
C THR A 95 -1.53 4.00 -11.58
N LEU A 96 -2.38 3.01 -11.87
CA LEU A 96 -3.84 3.16 -11.80
C LEU A 96 -4.31 3.23 -10.33
N ALA A 97 -3.75 2.38 -9.45
CA ALA A 97 -4.02 2.45 -8.01
C ALA A 97 -3.61 3.81 -7.44
N ALA A 98 -2.41 4.28 -7.75
CA ALA A 98 -1.92 5.59 -7.32
C ALA A 98 -2.79 6.74 -7.87
N PHE A 99 -3.20 6.68 -9.14
CA PHE A 99 -4.09 7.67 -9.74
C PHE A 99 -5.45 7.69 -9.03
N SER A 100 -6.04 6.52 -8.78
CA SER A 100 -7.31 6.40 -8.09
C SER A 100 -7.21 6.95 -6.66
N ALA A 101 -6.17 6.59 -5.93
CA ALA A 101 -5.93 7.08 -4.57
C ALA A 101 -5.80 8.62 -4.55
N LEU A 102 -4.98 9.20 -5.44
CA LEU A 102 -4.80 10.67 -5.53
C LEU A 102 -6.09 11.41 -5.95
N HIS A 103 -7.00 10.73 -6.62
CA HIS A 103 -8.28 11.32 -7.01
C HIS A 103 -9.32 11.32 -5.88
N HIS A 104 -9.25 10.33 -4.98
CA HIS A 104 -10.26 10.12 -3.93
C HIS A 104 -9.79 10.45 -2.52
N LEU A 105 -8.47 10.49 -2.27
CA LEU A 105 -7.89 10.72 -0.97
C LEU A 105 -7.15 12.05 -0.93
N ASP A 106 -7.08 12.66 0.25
CA ASP A 106 -6.22 13.83 0.47
C ASP A 106 -4.75 13.36 0.54
N PRO A 107 -3.87 13.78 -0.40
CA PRO A 107 -2.48 13.37 -0.40
C PRO A 107 -1.69 13.87 0.81
N THR A 108 -2.21 14.84 1.58
CA THR A 108 -1.59 15.38 2.79
C THR A 108 -2.08 14.70 4.07
N ALA A 109 -3.13 13.87 3.98
CA ALA A 109 -3.64 13.11 5.12
C ALA A 109 -2.63 12.06 5.58
N THR A 110 -2.63 11.80 6.89
CA THR A 110 -1.88 10.73 7.55
C THR A 110 -2.83 9.72 8.15
N LEU A 111 -2.35 8.52 8.41
CA LEU A 111 -3.08 7.48 9.12
C LEU A 111 -2.63 7.45 10.58
N THR A 112 -3.58 7.39 11.50
CA THR A 112 -3.30 7.41 12.93
C THR A 112 -3.30 5.99 13.49
N THR A 113 -2.28 5.66 14.28
CA THR A 113 -2.27 4.46 15.14
C THR A 113 -2.31 4.91 16.59
N SER A 114 -3.31 4.43 17.33
CA SER A 114 -3.66 4.89 18.66
C SER A 114 -3.66 3.78 19.68
N ALA A 115 -3.23 4.09 20.90
CA ALA A 115 -3.49 3.30 22.10
C ALA A 115 -4.71 3.91 22.81
N LEU A 116 -5.79 3.15 22.91
CA LEU A 116 -7.05 3.60 23.52
C LEU A 116 -7.27 2.85 24.84
N LEU A 117 -7.47 3.59 25.94
CA LEU A 117 -7.77 3.00 27.23
C LEU A 117 -9.28 2.85 27.40
N GLY A 118 -9.71 1.65 27.73
CA GLY A 118 -11.11 1.36 28.07
C GLY A 118 -11.56 2.08 29.33
N ALA A 119 -12.87 2.27 29.48
CA ALA A 119 -13.47 2.91 30.66
C ALA A 119 -13.22 2.13 31.97
N ASP A 120 -12.87 0.85 31.88
CA ASP A 120 -12.50 -0.03 32.99
C ASP A 120 -11.10 0.26 33.56
N ASN A 121 -10.27 1.07 32.86
CA ASN A 121 -8.86 1.30 33.17
C ASN A 121 -8.00 0.03 33.26
N GLN A 122 -8.43 -1.06 32.63
CA GLN A 122 -7.74 -2.36 32.63
C GLN A 122 -7.48 -2.88 31.22
N THR A 123 -8.30 -2.46 30.24
CA THR A 123 -8.19 -2.90 28.85
C THR A 123 -7.63 -1.78 27.99
N LEU A 124 -6.56 -2.06 27.29
CA LEU A 124 -5.95 -1.19 26.27
C LEU A 124 -6.28 -1.75 24.90
N TYR A 125 -6.63 -0.90 23.96
CA TYR A 125 -6.91 -1.27 22.57
C TYR A 125 -5.89 -0.59 21.65
N LEU A 126 -5.20 -1.38 20.84
CA LEU A 126 -4.38 -0.88 19.76
C LEU A 126 -5.27 -0.76 18.51
N ASP A 127 -5.44 0.46 18.02
CA ASP A 127 -6.29 0.81 16.89
C ASP A 127 -5.51 1.56 15.83
N SER A 128 -5.79 1.30 14.55
CA SER A 128 -5.12 2.00 13.44
C SER A 128 -6.06 2.18 12.27
N GLU A 129 -5.86 3.28 11.54
CA GLU A 129 -6.64 3.68 10.37
C GLU A 129 -6.14 3.05 9.06
N GLY A 130 -5.26 2.03 9.14
CA GLY A 130 -4.74 1.33 7.96
C GLY A 130 -3.25 1.53 7.71
N ASP A 131 -2.46 1.92 8.73
CA ASP A 131 -1.01 2.07 8.55
C ASP A 131 -0.32 0.70 8.43
N LEU A 132 0.09 0.37 7.20
CA LEU A 132 0.81 -0.87 6.89
C LEU A 132 2.34 -0.71 6.97
N LEU A 133 2.84 0.50 7.25
CA LEU A 133 4.27 0.81 7.29
C LEU A 133 4.77 1.17 8.70
N LEU A 134 4.12 0.64 9.74
CA LEU A 134 4.59 0.82 11.11
C LEU A 134 6.03 0.33 11.30
N GLY A 135 6.80 1.05 12.09
CA GLY A 135 8.14 0.65 12.52
C GLY A 135 8.13 -0.03 13.88
N ILE A 136 9.03 -0.99 14.09
CA ILE A 136 9.26 -1.60 15.41
C ILE A 136 9.88 -0.57 16.38
N GLY A 137 10.75 0.31 15.88
CA GLY A 137 11.55 1.27 16.63
C GLY A 137 10.80 2.53 17.05
N THR A 138 11.58 3.57 17.32
CA THR A 138 11.07 4.93 17.52
C THR A 138 10.60 5.52 16.19
N SER A 139 9.62 6.43 16.27
CA SER A 139 9.16 7.18 15.11
C SER A 139 10.31 7.92 14.43
N ASP A 140 10.34 7.89 13.10
CA ASP A 140 11.34 8.57 12.29
C ASP A 140 10.65 9.53 11.30
N GLU A 141 10.84 10.84 11.50
CA GLU A 141 10.19 11.87 10.69
C GLU A 141 10.70 11.95 9.24
N VAL A 142 11.82 11.29 8.93
CA VAL A 142 12.44 11.32 7.59
C VAL A 142 11.97 10.13 6.75
N GLU A 143 11.86 8.96 7.37
CA GLU A 143 11.49 7.73 6.68
C GLU A 143 9.98 7.65 6.42
N VAL A 144 9.58 6.93 5.39
CA VAL A 144 8.17 6.61 5.10
C VAL A 144 7.77 5.35 5.85
N SER A 145 8.52 4.26 5.70
CA SER A 145 8.36 3.06 6.51
C SER A 145 9.00 3.30 7.88
N GLY A 146 8.22 3.12 8.95
CA GLY A 146 8.66 3.42 10.32
C GLY A 146 8.45 4.88 10.76
N ARG A 147 7.78 5.71 9.94
CA ARG A 147 7.36 7.06 10.34
C ARG A 147 6.59 7.00 11.65
N ALA A 148 5.63 6.11 11.76
CA ALA A 148 4.93 5.76 12.99
C ALA A 148 5.65 4.59 13.69
N GLY A 149 6.32 4.85 14.81
CA GLY A 149 7.12 3.87 15.54
C GLY A 149 6.41 3.32 16.78
N LEU A 150 6.38 1.99 16.91
CA LEU A 150 5.73 1.31 18.04
C LEU A 150 6.44 1.55 19.37
N GLN A 151 7.75 1.78 19.39
CA GLN A 151 8.45 2.17 20.63
C GLN A 151 8.04 3.57 21.09
N THR A 152 7.85 4.53 20.17
CA THR A 152 7.34 5.86 20.53
C THR A 152 5.93 5.75 21.11
N LEU A 153 5.05 5.01 20.43
CA LEU A 153 3.69 4.79 20.91
C LEU A 153 3.67 4.12 22.30
N ALA A 154 4.52 3.10 22.53
CA ALA A 154 4.61 2.40 23.80
C ALA A 154 5.11 3.30 24.94
N LYS A 155 6.15 4.10 24.69
CA LYS A 155 6.68 5.06 25.65
C LYS A 155 5.63 6.08 26.09
N ASP A 156 4.92 6.67 25.11
CA ASP A 156 3.91 7.68 25.40
C ASP A 156 2.69 7.06 26.10
N THR A 157 2.30 5.85 25.71
CA THR A 157 1.26 5.07 26.37
C THR A 157 1.64 4.77 27.81
N ALA A 158 2.85 4.27 28.06
CA ALA A 158 3.34 3.95 29.41
C ALA A 158 3.34 5.20 30.31
N ALA A 159 3.80 6.35 29.79
CA ALA A 159 3.77 7.62 30.52
C ALA A 159 2.33 8.02 30.92
N ALA A 160 1.37 7.88 30.01
CA ALA A 160 -0.03 8.19 30.27
C ALA A 160 -0.69 7.22 31.25
N LEU A 161 -0.35 5.93 31.20
CA LEU A 161 -0.82 4.92 32.15
C LEU A 161 -0.21 5.12 33.55
N ALA A 162 1.07 5.45 33.64
CA ALA A 162 1.76 5.74 34.90
C ALA A 162 1.14 6.92 35.65
N GLN A 163 0.71 7.99 34.94
CA GLN A 163 -0.02 9.12 35.55
C GLN A 163 -1.34 8.71 36.20
N ARG A 164 -1.91 7.56 35.80
CA ARG A 164 -3.13 6.98 36.35
C ARG A 164 -2.86 5.86 37.35
N GLY A 165 -1.58 5.55 37.65
CA GLY A 165 -1.16 4.46 38.53
C GLY A 165 -1.40 3.08 37.93
N ILE A 166 -1.55 2.96 36.63
CA ILE A 166 -1.79 1.70 35.93
C ILE A 166 -0.44 1.13 35.51
N THR A 167 -0.15 -0.10 35.94
CA THR A 167 1.11 -0.83 35.63
C THR A 167 0.87 -2.13 34.87
N SER A 168 -0.39 -2.51 34.67
CA SER A 168 -0.76 -3.72 33.92
C SER A 168 -2.07 -3.51 33.18
N VAL A 169 -2.17 -4.08 31.97
CA VAL A 169 -3.34 -4.01 31.09
C VAL A 169 -3.52 -5.32 30.32
N THR A 170 -4.76 -5.59 29.89
CA THR A 170 -5.03 -6.53 28.80
C THR A 170 -4.99 -5.74 27.50
N LEU A 171 -4.16 -6.16 26.53
CA LEU A 171 -4.03 -5.51 25.24
C LEU A 171 -4.87 -6.25 24.20
N ASN A 172 -5.93 -5.61 23.76
CA ASN A 172 -6.70 -5.99 22.58
C ASN A 172 -6.27 -5.15 21.37
N TRP A 173 -6.61 -5.59 20.17
CA TRP A 173 -6.25 -4.85 18.95
C TRP A 173 -7.34 -4.96 17.90
N ARG A 174 -7.43 -3.96 17.01
CA ARG A 174 -8.28 -4.05 15.85
C ARG A 174 -7.75 -5.15 14.91
N GLY A 175 -8.57 -6.16 14.63
CA GLY A 175 -8.21 -7.29 13.78
C GLY A 175 -8.57 -7.07 12.32
N THR A 176 -9.59 -6.25 12.04
CA THR A 176 -10.03 -5.95 10.68
C THR A 176 -10.50 -4.49 10.55
N LEU A 177 -10.33 -3.90 9.38
CA LEU A 177 -10.79 -2.55 9.03
C LEU A 177 -11.70 -2.59 7.79
N PHE A 178 -11.56 -3.62 6.97
CA PHE A 178 -12.24 -3.76 5.70
C PHE A 178 -13.19 -4.96 5.71
N GLU A 179 -14.24 -4.90 4.89
CA GLU A 179 -15.09 -6.06 4.63
C GLU A 179 -14.45 -6.94 3.55
N GLY A 180 -14.56 -8.25 3.70
CA GLY A 180 -14.04 -9.22 2.75
C GLY A 180 -12.77 -9.93 3.23
N ALA A 181 -12.12 -10.64 2.31
CA ALA A 181 -10.89 -11.34 2.59
C ALA A 181 -9.70 -10.36 2.59
N SER A 182 -8.81 -10.52 3.56
CA SER A 182 -7.56 -9.74 3.63
C SER A 182 -6.52 -10.15 2.60
N HIS A 183 -6.74 -11.27 1.91
CA HIS A 183 -5.89 -11.85 0.88
C HIS A 183 -6.75 -12.65 -0.11
N LEU A 184 -6.55 -12.46 -1.41
CA LEU A 184 -7.35 -13.14 -2.42
C LEU A 184 -6.90 -14.60 -2.59
N SER A 185 -7.79 -15.56 -2.32
CA SER A 185 -7.51 -16.99 -2.48
C SER A 185 -7.15 -17.40 -3.92
N SER A 186 -7.53 -16.60 -4.92
CA SER A 186 -7.13 -16.82 -6.30
C SER A 186 -5.63 -16.61 -6.53
N TRP A 187 -4.96 -15.83 -5.72
CA TRP A 187 -3.51 -15.65 -5.81
C TRP A 187 -2.76 -16.87 -5.36
N ASP A 188 -3.21 -17.54 -4.30
CA ASP A 188 -2.64 -18.82 -3.86
C ASP A 188 -2.84 -19.89 -4.92
N ALA A 189 -4.02 -19.95 -5.54
CA ALA A 189 -4.33 -20.89 -6.62
C ALA A 189 -3.48 -20.67 -7.89
N GLN A 190 -2.94 -19.45 -8.07
CA GLN A 190 -2.05 -19.08 -9.17
C GLN A 190 -0.57 -19.05 -8.77
N GLU A 191 -0.24 -19.51 -7.57
CA GLU A 191 1.12 -19.51 -7.00
C GLU A 191 1.77 -18.11 -6.91
N VAL A 192 0.96 -17.06 -6.81
CA VAL A 192 1.42 -15.67 -6.69
C VAL A 192 1.18 -15.06 -5.31
N GLY A 193 0.55 -15.79 -4.38
CA GLY A 193 0.25 -15.31 -3.02
C GLY A 193 1.47 -14.91 -2.20
N SER A 194 2.67 -15.42 -2.53
CA SER A 194 3.91 -15.03 -1.87
C SER A 194 4.45 -13.65 -2.24
N TYR A 195 3.79 -12.93 -3.16
CA TYR A 195 4.20 -11.59 -3.57
C TYR A 195 3.46 -10.47 -2.83
N GLU A 196 2.53 -10.83 -1.96
CA GLU A 196 1.65 -9.88 -1.29
C GLU A 196 1.32 -10.31 0.13
N GLY A 197 1.24 -9.33 1.05
CA GLY A 197 0.80 -9.53 2.41
C GLY A 197 -0.72 -9.47 2.56
N HIS A 198 -1.18 -9.67 3.79
CA HIS A 198 -2.58 -9.50 4.14
C HIS A 198 -2.89 -8.03 4.42
N VAL A 199 -3.89 -7.49 3.72
CA VAL A 199 -4.39 -6.13 3.97
C VAL A 199 -5.21 -6.11 5.24
N GLY A 200 -4.96 -5.13 6.09
CA GLY A 200 -5.63 -5.03 7.39
C GLY A 200 -5.51 -3.63 8.00
N PRO A 201 -5.91 -3.48 9.26
CA PRO A 201 -5.86 -2.18 9.94
C PRO A 201 -4.44 -1.70 10.21
N MET A 202 -3.48 -2.60 10.32
CA MET A 202 -2.09 -2.26 10.64
C MET A 202 -1.13 -3.39 10.28
N ALA A 203 0.09 -3.02 9.91
CA ALA A 203 1.19 -3.96 9.72
C ALA A 203 2.55 -3.28 9.92
N ILE A 204 3.57 -4.06 10.26
CA ILE A 204 4.97 -3.65 10.24
C ILE A 204 5.52 -4.03 8.87
N ASP A 205 6.17 -3.07 8.18
CA ASP A 205 6.81 -3.29 6.88
C ASP A 205 5.92 -4.06 5.89
N ALA A 206 4.69 -3.58 5.67
CA ALA A 206 3.68 -4.19 4.81
C ALA A 206 3.37 -5.67 5.14
N GLY A 207 3.56 -6.07 6.39
CA GLY A 207 3.30 -7.42 6.90
C GLY A 207 4.43 -8.43 6.66
N ARG A 208 5.59 -8.01 6.19
CA ARG A 208 6.75 -8.89 5.96
C ARG A 208 7.27 -9.52 7.24
N THR A 209 7.74 -10.76 7.14
CA THR A 209 8.32 -11.48 8.30
C THR A 209 9.67 -10.92 8.74
N TYR A 210 10.40 -10.31 7.82
CA TYR A 210 11.62 -9.51 8.04
C TYR A 210 11.82 -8.58 6.83
N GLU A 211 12.67 -7.57 6.98
CA GLU A 211 12.96 -6.60 5.92
C GLU A 211 13.41 -7.27 4.62
N GLY A 212 12.75 -6.95 3.51
CA GLY A 212 13.01 -7.53 2.19
C GLY A 212 12.52 -8.96 2.00
N ALA A 213 11.79 -9.54 2.96
CA ALA A 213 11.22 -10.88 2.80
C ALA A 213 10.11 -10.92 1.74
N ASN A 214 10.00 -12.07 1.07
CA ASN A 214 8.84 -12.45 0.25
C ASN A 214 7.91 -13.41 1.02
N THR A 215 7.89 -13.30 2.35
CA THR A 215 7.02 -14.04 3.24
C THR A 215 6.34 -13.07 4.18
N PHE A 216 5.07 -13.30 4.45
CA PHE A 216 4.21 -12.37 5.17
C PHE A 216 3.54 -13.07 6.35
N TYR A 217 3.25 -12.30 7.40
CA TYR A 217 2.41 -12.77 8.50
C TYR A 217 0.97 -12.87 8.03
N SER A 218 0.32 -14.01 8.28
CA SER A 218 -1.12 -14.18 8.01
C SER A 218 -2.00 -13.36 8.97
N ASP A 219 -1.47 -13.04 10.14
CA ASP A 219 -2.08 -12.13 11.13
C ASP A 219 -1.10 -10.99 11.41
N ALA A 220 -1.02 -10.04 10.47
CA ALA A 220 -0.18 -8.88 10.62
C ALA A 220 -0.61 -7.97 11.79
N PRO A 221 -1.92 -7.70 12.06
CA PRO A 221 -2.35 -6.95 13.22
C PRO A 221 -1.98 -7.61 14.56
N GLY A 222 -2.14 -8.93 14.67
CA GLY A 222 -1.71 -9.68 15.85
C GLY A 222 -0.20 -9.56 16.08
N ARG A 223 0.59 -9.60 14.99
CA ARG A 223 2.04 -9.36 15.09
C ARG A 223 2.38 -7.96 15.59
N VAL A 224 1.66 -6.93 15.15
CA VAL A 224 1.82 -5.56 15.66
C VAL A 224 1.51 -5.51 17.15
N ALA A 225 0.43 -6.16 17.60
CA ALA A 225 0.06 -6.21 19.02
C ALA A 225 1.13 -6.91 19.87
N GLU A 226 1.73 -8.00 19.39
CA GLU A 226 2.84 -8.68 20.07
C GLU A 226 4.04 -7.73 20.26
N VAL A 227 4.47 -7.04 19.19
CA VAL A 227 5.59 -6.10 19.25
C VAL A 227 5.30 -4.92 20.17
N PHE A 228 4.08 -4.39 20.11
CA PHE A 228 3.65 -3.30 20.98
C PHE A 228 3.58 -3.73 22.47
N SER A 229 3.09 -4.94 22.76
CA SER A 229 3.10 -5.52 24.11
C SER A 229 4.53 -5.63 24.68
N GLN A 230 5.49 -6.09 23.85
CA GLN A 230 6.90 -6.18 24.24
C GLN A 230 7.49 -4.78 24.50
N ALA A 231 7.16 -3.80 23.65
CA ALA A 231 7.60 -2.42 23.82
C ALA A 231 7.03 -1.79 25.10
N LEU A 232 5.76 -2.04 25.44
CA LEU A 232 5.16 -1.63 26.71
C LEU A 232 5.87 -2.28 27.90
N GLY A 233 6.23 -3.56 27.79
CA GLY A 233 7.02 -4.26 28.81
C GLY A 233 8.37 -3.61 29.08
N ALA A 234 9.06 -3.14 28.04
CA ALA A 234 10.32 -2.41 28.16
C ALA A 234 10.14 -1.05 28.88
N GLU A 235 8.96 -0.44 28.79
CA GLU A 235 8.59 0.80 29.49
C GLU A 235 7.95 0.56 30.87
N GLY A 236 7.95 -0.70 31.37
CA GLY A 236 7.48 -1.07 32.72
C GLY A 236 5.98 -1.32 32.83
N ILE A 237 5.25 -1.44 31.74
CA ILE A 237 3.82 -1.80 31.70
C ILE A 237 3.68 -3.27 31.33
N SER A 238 3.09 -4.08 32.21
CA SER A 238 2.76 -5.48 31.89
C SER A 238 1.53 -5.54 31.00
N ALA A 239 1.71 -5.84 29.71
CA ALA A 239 0.62 -5.98 28.75
C ALA A 239 0.42 -7.46 28.42
N THR A 240 -0.72 -8.03 28.82
CA THR A 240 -1.13 -9.38 28.44
C THR A 240 -1.95 -9.30 27.18
N LEU A 241 -1.59 -10.07 26.16
CA LEU A 241 -2.38 -10.14 24.93
C LEU A 241 -3.77 -10.72 25.20
N GLY A 242 -4.79 -10.00 24.74
CA GLY A 242 -6.18 -10.40 24.76
C GLY A 242 -6.65 -10.90 23.40
N GLU A 243 -7.65 -10.27 22.83
CA GLU A 243 -8.31 -10.72 21.61
C GLU A 243 -8.38 -9.59 20.57
N ALA A 244 -8.45 -9.99 19.29
CA ALA A 244 -8.77 -9.07 18.21
C ALA A 244 -10.24 -8.64 18.29
N GLY A 245 -10.48 -7.34 18.14
CA GLY A 245 -11.83 -6.77 18.17
C GLY A 245 -11.82 -5.25 18.09
N ASP A 246 -12.98 -4.68 17.83
CA ASP A 246 -13.13 -3.23 17.78
C ASP A 246 -13.06 -2.61 19.18
N PRO A 247 -12.42 -1.44 19.33
CA PRO A 247 -12.47 -0.71 20.59
C PRO A 247 -13.93 -0.32 20.90
N PRO A 248 -14.36 -0.45 22.17
CA PRO A 248 -15.72 -0.08 22.54
C PRO A 248 -15.93 1.44 22.47
N ALA A 249 -17.17 1.83 22.25
CA ALA A 249 -17.55 3.23 22.33
C ALA A 249 -17.17 3.80 23.71
N GLY A 250 -16.39 4.88 23.72
CA GLY A 250 -15.92 5.53 24.96
C GLY A 250 -14.52 5.13 25.40
N ALA A 251 -13.83 4.23 24.69
CA ALA A 251 -12.37 4.09 24.85
C ALA A 251 -11.69 5.39 24.45
N GLY A 252 -10.79 5.88 25.30
CA GLY A 252 -10.13 7.16 25.12
C GLY A 252 -8.67 7.03 24.68
N ALA A 253 -8.24 7.79 23.69
CA ALA A 253 -6.85 7.81 23.27
C ALA A 253 -5.94 8.29 24.41
N VAL A 254 -4.92 7.51 24.72
CA VAL A 254 -3.89 7.85 25.71
C VAL A 254 -2.56 8.19 25.06
N ALA A 255 -2.32 7.67 23.85
CA ALA A 255 -1.19 8.00 22.99
C ALA A 255 -1.54 7.73 21.53
N GLN A 256 -0.81 8.37 20.63
CA GLN A 256 -0.96 8.14 19.19
C GLN A 256 0.34 8.45 18.43
N VAL A 257 0.51 7.82 17.29
CA VAL A 257 1.54 8.12 16.30
C VAL A 257 0.88 8.23 14.92
N SER A 258 1.54 8.93 14.00
CA SER A 258 0.99 9.16 12.66
C SER A 258 1.95 8.63 11.59
N SER A 259 1.39 8.04 10.56
CA SER A 259 2.13 7.57 9.38
C SER A 259 2.75 8.73 8.59
N ALA A 260 3.54 8.42 7.58
CA ALA A 260 3.83 9.34 6.49
C ALA A 260 2.52 9.75 5.79
N THR A 261 2.53 10.88 5.09
CA THR A 261 1.36 11.34 4.34
C THR A 261 0.98 10.33 3.25
N MET A 262 -0.27 10.32 2.86
CA MET A 262 -0.77 9.45 1.78
C MET A 262 0.05 9.63 0.49
N GLY A 263 0.41 10.87 0.15
CA GLY A 263 1.26 11.15 -1.02
C GLY A 263 2.67 10.55 -0.91
N GLU A 264 3.28 10.58 0.28
CA GLU A 264 4.58 9.93 0.54
C GLU A 264 4.47 8.41 0.45
N GLN A 265 3.41 7.81 1.02
CA GLN A 265 3.16 6.37 0.95
C GLN A 265 2.92 5.89 -0.49
N LEU A 266 2.13 6.63 -1.30
CA LEU A 266 1.94 6.32 -2.72
C LEU A 266 3.25 6.41 -3.53
N ARG A 267 4.07 7.41 -3.25
CA ARG A 267 5.39 7.52 -3.86
C ARG A 267 6.29 6.35 -3.46
N TRP A 268 6.26 5.95 -2.19
CA TRP A 268 7.03 4.82 -1.68
C TRP A 268 6.55 3.51 -2.34
N MET A 269 5.25 3.28 -2.39
CA MET A 269 4.62 2.14 -3.07
C MET A 269 5.09 2.01 -4.53
N LEU A 270 5.07 3.10 -5.29
CA LEU A 270 5.51 3.09 -6.68
C LEU A 270 7.03 2.86 -6.82
N ALA A 271 7.84 3.43 -5.92
CA ALA A 271 9.30 3.29 -5.95
C ALA A 271 9.76 1.87 -5.60
N HIS A 272 9.07 1.20 -4.67
CA HIS A 272 9.38 -0.16 -4.22
C HIS A 272 8.54 -1.23 -4.91
N SER A 273 7.57 -0.81 -5.74
CA SER A 273 6.62 -1.73 -6.39
C SER A 273 5.88 -2.62 -5.37
N ASP A 274 5.55 -2.07 -4.20
CA ASP A 274 4.92 -2.81 -3.13
C ASP A 274 3.49 -3.21 -3.49
N ASN A 275 3.18 -4.51 -3.42
CA ASN A 275 1.89 -5.03 -3.81
C ASN A 275 0.86 -4.83 -2.70
N THR A 276 1.25 -5.05 -1.44
CA THR A 276 0.36 -4.95 -0.29
C THR A 276 -0.18 -3.52 -0.11
N LEU A 277 0.67 -2.51 -0.36
CA LEU A 277 0.22 -1.11 -0.33
C LEU A 277 -0.65 -0.74 -1.54
N ALA A 278 -0.51 -1.45 -2.65
CA ALA A 278 -1.25 -1.14 -3.87
C ALA A 278 -2.67 -1.74 -3.89
N ASP A 279 -2.90 -2.77 -3.06
CA ASP A 279 -4.20 -3.41 -2.87
C ASP A 279 -5.07 -2.61 -1.90
#